data_e974204c203b1ba3229d1867b1519351
#
_entry.id   e974204c203b1ba3229d1867b1519351
#
_cell.length_a   1.000
_cell.length_b   1.000
_cell.length_c   1.000
_cell.angle_alpha   90.00
_cell.angle_beta   90.00
_cell.angle_gamma   90.00
#
_symmetry.space_group_name_H-M   'P 1'
#
loop_
_entity.id
_entity.type
_entity.pdbx_description
1 polymer ?
#
loop_
_entity_poly.entity_id
_entity_poly.type
_entity_poly.pdbx_seq_one_letter_code
_entity_poly.pdbx_strand_id
1 'polypeptide(L)'
;RTSEDGRYWVGYVTERKGFYRPVLWTDGVPELLPMPEKNYRDEDFTTGILGRGISNDGSVIYGSTWENSDFGMVYWKRVNGEWQVAYAGKDVRKVTPVKMIDKEGNEYDLNMVNGLTCTAEHTKVSPNGKWLASMYRTETPTENRTDWILEKRAAFYNTETEQTVIIDDLGECVGVAVTDDGIAFISEGYAFFTGGHVYDLNAGTYLGTLPEWVYQHYGIHVPDSSWVRYMAPNGRLHGYYTVEMAGIGLQHLGWYVTPVGE
;
A
#
# COMPACT_ATOMS: atom_id res chain seq x y z
N ARG A 1 8.08 7.69 -8.37
CA ARG A 1 7.23 6.94 -9.32
C ARG A 1 6.50 7.89 -10.25
N THR A 2 5.95 7.38 -11.37
CA THR A 2 5.35 8.21 -12.41
C THR A 2 3.92 7.74 -12.71
N SER A 3 3.09 8.64 -13.26
CA SER A 3 1.91 8.28 -14.05
C SER A 3 2.32 7.50 -15.30
N GLU A 4 1.38 6.84 -15.96
CA GLU A 4 1.65 5.99 -17.13
C GLU A 4 2.16 6.82 -18.33
N ASP A 5 1.63 8.03 -18.52
CA ASP A 5 2.07 8.97 -19.56
C ASP A 5 3.39 9.69 -19.25
N GLY A 6 3.94 9.50 -18.03
CA GLY A 6 5.17 10.12 -17.58
C GLY A 6 5.08 11.62 -17.27
N ARG A 7 3.89 12.22 -17.32
CA ARG A 7 3.67 13.64 -17.06
C ARG A 7 3.87 13.99 -15.58
N TYR A 8 3.41 13.10 -14.70
CA TYR A 8 3.50 13.28 -13.25
C TYR A 8 4.57 12.37 -12.66
N TRP A 9 5.40 12.95 -11.82
CA TRP A 9 6.40 12.23 -11.04
C TRP A 9 6.22 12.57 -9.58
N VAL A 10 6.19 11.57 -8.72
CA VAL A 10 6.11 11.77 -7.28
C VAL A 10 7.32 11.15 -6.59
N GLY A 11 7.78 11.83 -5.57
CA GLY A 11 8.92 11.42 -4.76
C GLY A 11 9.09 12.31 -3.54
N TYR A 12 10.32 12.57 -3.19
CA TYR A 12 10.65 13.42 -2.04
C TYR A 12 11.97 14.16 -2.26
N VAL A 13 12.14 15.22 -1.51
CA VAL A 13 13.40 15.95 -1.38
C VAL A 13 13.86 15.93 0.07
N THR A 14 15.16 16.05 0.30
CA THR A 14 15.72 16.20 1.63
C THR A 14 15.79 17.69 1.96
N GLU A 15 14.98 18.16 2.90
CA GLU A 15 14.97 19.55 3.35
C GLU A 15 16.18 19.84 4.28
N ARG A 16 16.44 18.87 5.18
CA ARG A 16 17.62 18.85 6.08
C ARG A 16 18.01 17.41 6.33
N LYS A 17 19.19 17.16 6.89
CA LYS A 17 19.67 15.79 7.16
C LYS A 17 18.59 14.97 7.89
N GLY A 18 18.12 13.92 7.21
CA GLY A 18 17.13 12.98 7.73
C GLY A 18 15.68 13.46 7.71
N PHE A 19 15.38 14.64 7.13
CA PHE A 19 14.01 15.13 7.03
C PHE A 19 13.56 15.21 5.57
N TYR A 20 12.48 14.52 5.23
CA TYR A 20 11.97 14.35 3.88
C TYR A 20 10.66 15.11 3.65
N ARG A 21 10.59 15.83 2.52
CA ARG A 21 9.38 16.52 2.06
C ARG A 21 8.87 15.87 0.77
N PRO A 22 7.58 15.51 0.72
CA PRO A 22 6.99 14.96 -0.50
C PRO A 22 6.91 16.02 -1.60
N VAL A 23 7.22 15.62 -2.82
CA VAL A 23 7.23 16.50 -4.00
C VAL A 23 6.52 15.82 -5.17
N LEU A 24 5.72 16.60 -5.86
CA LEU A 24 5.17 16.30 -7.19
C LEU A 24 5.95 17.10 -8.24
N TRP A 25 6.33 16.47 -9.33
CA TRP A 25 6.78 17.14 -10.55
C TRP A 25 5.70 16.96 -11.63
N THR A 26 5.21 18.06 -12.16
CA THR A 26 4.30 18.09 -13.31
C THR A 26 5.04 18.68 -14.50
N ASP A 27 5.22 17.89 -15.56
CA ASP A 27 6.00 18.31 -16.74
C ASP A 27 7.40 18.87 -16.37
N GLY A 28 8.02 18.28 -15.35
CA GLY A 28 9.33 18.69 -14.83
C GLY A 28 9.32 19.84 -13.83
N VAL A 29 8.17 20.48 -13.56
CA VAL A 29 8.05 21.58 -12.59
C VAL A 29 7.74 21.01 -11.19
N PRO A 30 8.59 21.24 -10.17
CA PRO A 30 8.38 20.73 -8.82
C PRO A 30 7.36 21.54 -8.03
N GLU A 31 6.54 20.85 -7.25
CA GLU A 31 5.60 21.40 -6.27
C GLU A 31 5.77 20.64 -4.95
N LEU A 32 6.01 21.33 -3.84
CA LEU A 32 6.02 20.71 -2.52
C LEU A 32 4.58 20.39 -2.09
N LEU A 33 4.36 19.14 -1.70
CA LEU A 33 3.05 18.72 -1.19
C LEU A 33 2.90 19.11 0.29
N PRO A 34 1.69 19.48 0.73
CA PRO A 34 1.44 19.80 2.14
C PRO A 34 1.68 18.57 3.01
N MET A 35 2.04 18.78 4.27
CA MET A 35 2.20 17.75 5.28
C MET A 35 1.03 17.79 6.27
N PRO A 36 0.61 16.63 6.83
CA PRO A 36 -0.28 16.63 7.99
C PRO A 36 0.36 17.39 9.17
N GLU A 37 -0.45 17.86 10.10
CA GLU A 37 0.02 18.60 11.27
C GLU A 37 0.88 17.73 12.20
N LYS A 38 0.52 16.44 12.34
CA LYS A 38 1.21 15.47 13.17
C LYS A 38 1.56 14.22 12.36
N ASN A 39 2.54 13.45 12.84
CA ASN A 39 2.89 12.16 12.26
C ASN A 39 1.79 11.10 12.51
N TYR A 40 2.00 9.90 12.02
CA TYR A 40 1.00 8.84 12.12
C TYR A 40 0.71 8.36 13.56
N ARG A 41 1.58 8.70 14.51
CA ARG A 41 1.43 8.44 15.95
C ARG A 41 0.86 9.61 16.75
N ASP A 42 0.39 10.67 16.07
CA ASP A 42 -0.05 11.94 16.66
C ASP A 42 1.05 12.72 17.39
N GLU A 43 2.28 12.52 16.96
CA GLU A 43 3.50 13.18 17.47
C GLU A 43 4.06 14.17 16.45
N ASP A 44 5.09 14.94 16.82
CA ASP A 44 5.80 15.80 15.89
C ASP A 44 6.64 14.99 14.91
N PHE A 45 6.77 15.46 13.67
CA PHE A 45 7.60 14.81 12.67
C PHE A 45 9.09 14.90 13.02
N THR A 46 9.80 13.79 12.97
CA THR A 46 11.26 13.71 13.09
C THR A 46 11.94 13.45 11.75
N THR A 47 11.32 12.66 10.87
CA THR A 47 11.90 12.26 9.58
C THR A 47 11.06 12.63 8.35
N GLY A 48 9.77 12.98 8.53
CA GLY A 48 8.92 13.47 7.45
C GLY A 48 8.19 12.40 6.64
N ILE A 49 7.89 12.71 5.36
CA ILE A 49 7.04 11.88 4.50
C ILE A 49 7.70 11.64 3.15
N LEU A 50 7.56 10.42 2.65
CA LEU A 50 7.99 10.00 1.32
C LEU A 50 6.77 9.89 0.39
N GLY A 51 6.77 10.61 -0.73
CA GLY A 51 5.83 10.36 -1.82
C GLY A 51 6.14 9.02 -2.50
N ARG A 52 5.13 8.17 -2.70
CA ARG A 52 5.31 6.79 -3.14
C ARG A 52 4.67 6.48 -4.49
N GLY A 53 3.59 7.11 -4.85
CA GLY A 53 2.93 6.90 -6.13
C GLY A 53 1.80 7.88 -6.39
N ILE A 54 1.32 7.88 -7.63
CA ILE A 54 0.32 8.80 -8.15
C ILE A 54 -0.64 8.06 -9.08
N SER A 55 -1.91 8.45 -9.10
CA SER A 55 -2.90 7.99 -10.08
C SER A 55 -2.54 8.48 -11.49
N ASN A 56 -3.06 7.80 -12.52
CA ASN A 56 -2.73 8.16 -13.90
C ASN A 56 -3.26 9.54 -14.31
N ASP A 57 -4.39 9.94 -13.76
CA ASP A 57 -4.98 11.26 -13.97
C ASP A 57 -4.32 12.38 -13.17
N GLY A 58 -3.38 12.05 -12.28
CA GLY A 58 -2.67 12.99 -11.43
C GLY A 58 -3.50 13.54 -10.26
N SER A 59 -4.69 13.00 -9.99
CA SER A 59 -5.63 13.53 -8.99
C SER A 59 -5.37 13.06 -7.57
N VAL A 60 -4.76 11.86 -7.41
CA VAL A 60 -4.48 11.25 -6.11
C VAL A 60 -3.02 10.80 -6.02
N ILE A 61 -2.36 11.25 -4.99
CA ILE A 61 -1.01 10.83 -4.62
C ILE A 61 -1.09 10.03 -3.32
N TYR A 62 -0.24 9.03 -3.15
CA TYR A 62 -0.07 8.36 -1.87
C TYR A 62 1.39 8.35 -1.43
N GLY A 63 1.60 8.20 -0.13
CA GLY A 63 2.92 8.20 0.48
C GLY A 63 2.93 7.51 1.83
N SER A 64 4.08 7.53 2.47
CA SER A 64 4.27 6.96 3.81
C SER A 64 5.02 7.92 4.71
N THR A 65 4.68 7.92 5.98
CA THR A 65 5.59 8.36 7.03
C THR A 65 6.84 7.48 7.04
N TRP A 66 7.96 8.01 7.54
CA TRP A 66 9.21 7.27 7.64
C TRP A 66 9.77 7.43 9.05
N GLU A 67 8.95 7.16 10.06
CA GLU A 67 9.30 7.38 11.45
C GLU A 67 9.38 6.06 12.22
N ASN A 68 10.55 5.73 12.77
CA ASN A 68 10.76 4.58 13.67
C ASN A 68 10.12 3.27 13.16
N SER A 69 10.33 2.95 11.86
CA SER A 69 9.72 1.79 11.19
C SER A 69 8.20 1.89 11.05
N ASP A 70 7.61 3.04 11.29
CA ASP A 70 6.21 3.30 11.08
C ASP A 70 5.98 3.83 9.65
N PHE A 71 5.20 3.09 8.88
CA PHE A 71 4.91 3.37 7.48
C PHE A 71 3.46 3.81 7.30
N GLY A 72 2.95 4.63 8.22
CA GLY A 72 1.59 5.14 8.16
C GLY A 72 1.24 5.70 6.78
N MET A 73 0.10 5.28 6.24
CA MET A 73 -0.31 5.64 4.89
C MET A 73 -0.91 7.04 4.87
N VAL A 74 -0.31 7.91 4.09
CA VAL A 74 -0.80 9.27 3.80
C VAL A 74 -1.22 9.36 2.34
N TYR A 75 -2.23 10.18 2.04
CA TYR A 75 -2.61 10.51 0.67
C TYR A 75 -2.90 11.98 0.50
N TRP A 76 -2.77 12.45 -0.74
CA TRP A 76 -3.12 13.78 -1.18
C TRP A 76 -4.16 13.68 -2.27
N LYS A 77 -5.18 14.49 -2.18
CA LYS A 77 -6.23 14.63 -3.20
C LYS A 77 -6.36 16.09 -3.59
N ARG A 78 -6.50 16.34 -4.88
CA ARG A 78 -6.70 17.72 -5.37
C ARG A 78 -8.18 18.08 -5.27
N VAL A 79 -8.48 19.11 -4.47
CA VAL A 79 -9.83 19.61 -4.25
C VAL A 79 -9.83 21.11 -4.58
N ASN A 80 -10.67 21.54 -5.55
CA ASN A 80 -10.73 22.93 -6.02
C ASN A 80 -9.37 23.52 -6.45
N GLY A 81 -8.50 22.66 -7.01
CA GLY A 81 -7.17 23.04 -7.48
C GLY A 81 -6.06 22.99 -6.43
N GLU A 82 -6.37 22.82 -5.16
CA GLU A 82 -5.41 22.75 -4.04
C GLU A 82 -5.23 21.31 -3.54
N TRP A 83 -4.03 20.97 -3.09
CA TRP A 83 -3.75 19.69 -2.47
C TRP A 83 -4.22 19.66 -1.02
N GLN A 84 -5.11 18.75 -0.72
CA GLN A 84 -5.48 18.37 0.64
C GLN A 84 -4.75 17.09 1.01
N VAL A 85 -4.28 17.01 2.26
CA VAL A 85 -3.55 15.87 2.80
C VAL A 85 -4.30 15.24 3.96
N ALA A 86 -4.32 13.90 4.02
CA ALA A 86 -4.89 13.15 5.13
C ALA A 86 -4.19 11.79 5.30
N TYR A 87 -4.32 11.17 6.47
CA TYR A 87 -4.02 9.76 6.64
C TYR A 87 -5.16 8.92 6.09
N ALA A 88 -4.83 7.92 5.26
CA ALA A 88 -5.79 6.94 4.80
C ALA A 88 -6.21 6.03 5.96
N GLY A 89 -7.47 5.58 5.94
CA GLY A 89 -7.99 4.68 6.95
C GLY A 89 -8.27 5.35 8.32
N LYS A 90 -8.69 6.61 8.34
CA LYS A 90 -9.09 7.29 9.59
C LYS A 90 -10.20 6.53 10.33
N ASP A 91 -11.08 5.85 9.61
CA ASP A 91 -12.18 5.03 10.11
C ASP A 91 -11.72 3.82 10.91
N VAL A 92 -10.52 3.31 10.64
CA VAL A 92 -9.94 2.11 11.30
C VAL A 92 -8.66 2.43 12.09
N ARG A 93 -8.12 3.65 11.98
CA ARG A 93 -6.91 4.06 12.69
C ARG A 93 -7.18 4.20 14.17
N LYS A 94 -6.37 3.56 14.99
CA LYS A 94 -6.43 3.64 16.46
C LYS A 94 -5.04 3.90 17.02
N VAL A 95 -4.90 5.00 17.75
CA VAL A 95 -3.70 5.35 18.52
C VAL A 95 -3.95 5.03 19.98
N THR A 96 -3.04 4.28 20.61
CA THR A 96 -3.18 3.85 22.01
C THR A 96 -1.85 4.05 22.72
N PRO A 97 -1.77 4.87 23.79
CA PRO A 97 -0.58 4.97 24.62
C PRO A 97 -0.25 3.64 25.30
N VAL A 98 0.99 3.21 25.21
CA VAL A 98 1.48 1.98 25.83
C VAL A 98 2.83 2.23 26.52
N LYS A 99 3.15 1.42 27.50
CA LYS A 99 4.48 1.40 28.16
C LYS A 99 5.27 0.22 27.63
N MET A 100 6.45 0.49 27.11
CA MET A 100 7.39 -0.51 26.61
C MET A 100 8.61 -0.54 27.52
N ILE A 101 9.43 -1.58 27.38
CA ILE A 101 10.68 -1.77 28.13
C ILE A 101 11.82 -1.86 27.12
N ASP A 102 12.85 -1.03 27.28
CA ASP A 102 14.05 -1.06 26.46
C ASP A 102 14.99 -2.23 26.83
N LYS A 103 16.09 -2.37 26.09
CA LYS A 103 17.07 -3.43 26.31
C LYS A 103 17.81 -3.29 27.64
N GLU A 104 17.84 -2.10 28.21
CA GLU A 104 18.43 -1.76 29.49
C GLU A 104 17.46 -2.00 30.66
N GLY A 105 16.16 -2.31 30.36
CA GLY A 105 15.11 -2.55 31.36
C GLY A 105 14.38 -1.29 31.81
N ASN A 106 14.54 -0.16 31.13
CA ASN A 106 13.85 1.08 31.46
C ASN A 106 12.47 1.12 30.78
N GLU A 107 11.45 1.59 31.50
CA GLU A 107 10.14 1.87 30.91
C GLU A 107 10.17 3.18 30.12
N TYR A 108 9.50 3.17 28.94
CA TYR A 108 9.25 4.36 28.15
C TYR A 108 7.83 4.36 27.58
N ASP A 109 7.27 5.54 27.39
CA ASP A 109 5.95 5.71 26.80
C ASP A 109 6.07 5.78 25.28
N LEU A 110 5.12 5.14 24.58
CA LEU A 110 5.03 5.14 23.13
C LEU A 110 3.57 5.08 22.70
N ASN A 111 3.22 5.74 21.60
CA ASN A 111 1.93 5.59 20.97
C ASN A 111 1.95 4.40 20.00
N MET A 112 1.22 3.34 20.35
CA MET A 112 0.94 2.20 19.48
C MET A 112 -0.11 2.62 18.43
N VAL A 113 0.09 2.22 17.17
CA VAL A 113 -0.86 2.55 16.09
C VAL A 113 -1.29 1.32 15.33
N ASN A 114 -2.59 1.07 15.34
CA ASN A 114 -3.24 0.13 14.44
C ASN A 114 -3.86 0.92 13.29
N GLY A 115 -3.61 0.53 12.03
CA GLY A 115 -4.12 1.26 10.89
C GLY A 115 -3.47 0.88 9.57
N LEU A 116 -3.77 1.65 8.53
CA LEU A 116 -3.24 1.41 7.19
C LEU A 116 -1.77 1.79 7.09
N THR A 117 -1.00 0.90 6.48
CA THR A 117 0.43 1.12 6.25
C THR A 117 0.76 1.07 4.77
N CYS A 118 1.69 1.94 4.37
CA CYS A 118 2.14 2.05 3.00
C CYS A 118 3.59 1.59 2.88
N THR A 119 3.84 0.56 2.11
CA THR A 119 5.20 0.17 1.74
C THR A 119 5.50 0.53 0.29
N ALA A 120 6.76 0.76 -0.04
CA ALA A 120 7.18 1.10 -1.40
C ALA A 120 6.84 0.02 -2.44
N GLU A 121 6.72 -1.21 -1.99
CA GLU A 121 6.62 -2.38 -2.87
C GLU A 121 5.17 -2.79 -3.13
N HIS A 122 4.31 -2.69 -2.14
CA HIS A 122 2.99 -3.31 -2.16
C HIS A 122 1.84 -2.31 -2.34
N THR A 123 1.97 -1.10 -1.83
CA THR A 123 0.92 -0.08 -1.97
C THR A 123 0.81 0.43 -3.40
N LYS A 124 -0.41 0.52 -3.88
CA LYS A 124 -0.77 1.04 -5.20
C LYS A 124 -2.02 1.90 -5.10
N VAL A 125 -2.19 2.74 -6.10
CA VAL A 125 -3.40 3.50 -6.36
C VAL A 125 -4.07 2.95 -7.61
N SER A 126 -5.40 2.92 -7.65
CA SER A 126 -6.15 2.60 -8.87
C SER A 126 -5.94 3.68 -9.94
N PRO A 127 -6.16 3.40 -11.24
CA PRO A 127 -5.83 4.32 -12.33
C PRO A 127 -6.37 5.74 -12.14
N ASN A 128 -7.61 5.91 -11.69
CA ASN A 128 -8.26 7.22 -11.46
C ASN A 128 -8.24 7.67 -9.99
N GLY A 129 -7.47 6.99 -9.13
CA GLY A 129 -7.29 7.42 -7.75
C GLY A 129 -8.42 7.06 -6.79
N LYS A 130 -9.44 6.32 -7.23
CA LYS A 130 -10.59 5.98 -6.39
C LYS A 130 -10.22 5.06 -5.22
N TRP A 131 -9.32 4.11 -5.44
CA TRP A 131 -8.91 3.12 -4.45
C TRP A 131 -7.41 3.14 -4.19
N LEU A 132 -7.03 2.90 -2.95
CA LEU A 132 -5.65 2.65 -2.53
C LEU A 132 -5.56 1.21 -2.00
N ALA A 133 -4.73 0.38 -2.64
CA ALA A 133 -4.39 -0.95 -2.15
C ALA A 133 -3.27 -0.86 -1.10
N SER A 134 -3.44 -1.53 0.03
CA SER A 134 -2.57 -1.40 1.19
C SER A 134 -2.64 -2.63 2.09
N MET A 135 -2.15 -2.50 3.31
CA MET A 135 -2.39 -3.46 4.38
C MET A 135 -2.81 -2.74 5.67
N TYR A 136 -3.68 -3.37 6.40
CA TYR A 136 -3.99 -3.03 7.78
C TYR A 136 -3.01 -3.77 8.69
N ARG A 137 -2.33 -3.02 9.56
CA ARG A 137 -1.40 -3.56 10.55
C ARG A 137 -1.93 -3.32 11.95
N THR A 138 -1.90 -4.37 12.77
CA THR A 138 -2.07 -4.26 14.21
C THR A 138 -0.75 -4.51 14.92
N GLU A 139 -0.54 -3.78 15.99
CA GLU A 139 0.58 -3.92 16.91
C GLU A 139 0.04 -4.30 18.28
N THR A 140 0.61 -5.30 18.92
CA THR A 140 0.30 -5.66 20.31
C THR A 140 1.61 -5.88 21.04
N PRO A 141 1.86 -5.22 22.19
CA PRO A 141 3.05 -5.49 22.98
C PRO A 141 3.11 -6.97 23.38
N THR A 142 4.29 -7.56 23.35
CA THR A 142 4.52 -8.87 23.97
C THR A 142 4.26 -8.82 25.47
N GLU A 143 4.06 -9.97 26.10
CA GLU A 143 3.78 -10.06 27.55
C GLU A 143 4.84 -9.34 28.41
N ASN A 144 6.12 -9.46 28.03
CA ASN A 144 7.24 -8.77 28.68
C ASN A 144 7.44 -7.32 28.23
N ARG A 145 6.65 -6.83 27.26
CA ARG A 145 6.69 -5.46 26.72
C ARG A 145 8.01 -5.03 26.08
N THR A 146 8.86 -5.99 25.67
CA THR A 146 10.16 -5.70 25.04
C THR A 146 10.09 -5.76 23.51
N ASP A 147 8.98 -6.27 22.95
CA ASP A 147 8.79 -6.45 21.52
C ASP A 147 7.30 -6.36 21.13
N TRP A 148 7.00 -6.55 19.85
CA TRP A 148 5.69 -6.43 19.26
C TRP A 148 5.25 -7.73 18.58
N ILE A 149 3.99 -8.07 18.77
CA ILE A 149 3.28 -9.02 17.90
C ILE A 149 2.61 -8.17 16.80
N LEU A 150 2.94 -8.48 15.55
CA LEU A 150 2.42 -7.78 14.37
C LEU A 150 1.50 -8.72 13.60
N GLU A 151 0.30 -8.26 13.31
CA GLU A 151 -0.60 -8.93 12.36
C GLU A 151 -0.84 -8.01 11.17
N LYS A 152 -0.99 -8.60 9.99
CA LYS A 152 -1.19 -7.88 8.73
C LYS A 152 -2.31 -8.52 7.96
N ARG A 153 -3.19 -7.68 7.41
CA ARG A 153 -4.29 -8.08 6.54
C ARG A 153 -4.36 -7.18 5.33
N ALA A 154 -4.79 -7.71 4.19
CA ALA A 154 -5.03 -6.88 3.02
C ALA A 154 -6.10 -5.83 3.34
N ALA A 155 -5.86 -4.60 2.92
CA ALA A 155 -6.79 -3.51 3.12
C ALA A 155 -6.84 -2.59 1.91
N PHE A 156 -8.02 -2.03 1.67
CA PHE A 156 -8.29 -1.15 0.56
C PHE A 156 -9.05 0.07 1.06
N TYR A 157 -8.58 1.25 0.69
CA TYR A 157 -9.17 2.51 1.11
C TYR A 157 -9.80 3.22 -0.08
N ASN A 158 -11.07 3.56 0.04
CA ASN A 158 -11.79 4.34 -0.96
C ASN A 158 -11.59 5.83 -0.68
N THR A 159 -10.96 6.54 -1.58
CA THR A 159 -10.64 7.98 -1.43
C THR A 159 -11.85 8.89 -1.64
N GLU A 160 -12.98 8.38 -2.16
CA GLU A 160 -14.21 9.13 -2.37
C GLU A 160 -15.14 9.04 -1.16
N THR A 161 -15.32 7.83 -0.63
CA THR A 161 -16.18 7.58 0.53
C THR A 161 -15.45 7.65 1.87
N GLU A 162 -14.13 7.68 1.85
CA GLU A 162 -13.24 7.64 3.01
C GLU A 162 -13.44 6.40 3.89
N GLN A 163 -13.81 5.27 3.28
CA GLN A 163 -14.05 4.01 3.96
C GLN A 163 -12.96 3.00 3.66
N THR A 164 -12.63 2.19 4.65
CA THR A 164 -11.66 1.11 4.57
C THR A 164 -12.36 -0.25 4.49
N VAL A 165 -11.94 -1.09 3.56
CA VAL A 165 -12.30 -2.51 3.49
C VAL A 165 -11.10 -3.33 3.94
N ILE A 166 -11.23 -4.11 5.00
CA ILE A 166 -10.20 -5.04 5.50
C ILE A 166 -10.65 -6.46 5.14
N ILE A 167 -9.74 -7.27 4.59
CA ILE A 167 -10.01 -8.66 4.23
C ILE A 167 -9.45 -9.54 5.35
N ASP A 168 -10.34 -10.09 6.17
CA ASP A 168 -10.00 -10.88 7.35
C ASP A 168 -9.86 -12.39 7.04
N ASP A 169 -10.51 -12.88 5.98
CA ASP A 169 -10.68 -14.31 5.72
C ASP A 169 -9.44 -15.00 5.14
N LEU A 170 -8.44 -14.23 4.68
CA LEU A 170 -7.26 -14.76 3.97
C LEU A 170 -5.99 -14.84 4.83
N GLY A 171 -6.10 -14.55 6.14
CA GLY A 171 -4.94 -14.56 7.04
C GLY A 171 -3.93 -13.45 6.76
N GLU A 172 -2.61 -13.74 6.90
CA GLU A 172 -1.58 -12.73 6.66
C GLU A 172 -1.42 -12.48 5.15
N CYS A 173 -1.88 -11.31 4.71
CA CYS A 173 -1.91 -10.92 3.31
C CYS A 173 -1.78 -9.40 3.14
N VAL A 174 -1.57 -8.96 1.89
CA VAL A 174 -1.44 -7.55 1.52
C VAL A 174 -2.24 -7.24 0.25
N GLY A 175 -2.87 -6.07 0.18
CA GLY A 175 -3.44 -5.54 -1.04
C GLY A 175 -2.33 -5.03 -1.96
N VAL A 176 -2.25 -5.54 -3.20
CA VAL A 176 -1.13 -5.25 -4.12
C VAL A 176 -1.54 -4.47 -5.35
N ALA A 177 -2.81 -4.53 -5.76
CA ALA A 177 -3.38 -3.74 -6.83
C ALA A 177 -4.89 -3.65 -6.67
N VAL A 178 -5.51 -2.67 -7.32
CA VAL A 178 -6.97 -2.51 -7.32
C VAL A 178 -7.39 -1.72 -8.57
N THR A 179 -8.52 -2.07 -9.15
CA THR A 179 -9.14 -1.35 -10.26
C THR A 179 -10.07 -0.23 -9.74
N ASP A 180 -10.46 0.70 -10.60
CA ASP A 180 -11.39 1.77 -10.22
C ASP A 180 -12.81 1.27 -9.92
N ASP A 181 -13.20 0.14 -10.49
CA ASP A 181 -14.46 -0.56 -10.22
C ASP A 181 -14.39 -1.50 -9.00
N GLY A 182 -13.24 -1.54 -8.29
CA GLY A 182 -13.11 -2.22 -7.01
C GLY A 182 -12.71 -3.68 -7.08
N ILE A 183 -12.19 -4.17 -8.22
CA ILE A 183 -11.57 -5.50 -8.27
C ILE A 183 -10.19 -5.42 -7.63
N ALA A 184 -10.04 -6.09 -6.51
CA ALA A 184 -8.86 -6.07 -5.66
C ALA A 184 -7.99 -7.31 -5.87
N PHE A 185 -6.70 -7.11 -5.99
CA PHE A 185 -5.69 -8.16 -6.05
C PHE A 185 -4.92 -8.19 -4.73
N ILE A 186 -4.86 -9.37 -4.16
CA ILE A 186 -4.31 -9.62 -2.83
C ILE A 186 -3.18 -10.64 -2.99
N SER A 187 -2.10 -10.44 -2.27
CA SER A 187 -1.00 -11.42 -2.22
C SER A 187 -0.92 -12.04 -0.83
N GLU A 188 -0.76 -13.35 -0.79
CA GLU A 188 -0.44 -14.10 0.43
C GLU A 188 0.97 -13.79 0.90
N GLY A 189 1.15 -13.69 2.21
CA GLY A 189 2.42 -13.40 2.86
C GLY A 189 2.86 -11.95 2.70
N TYR A 190 3.87 -11.56 3.45
CA TYR A 190 4.42 -10.21 3.41
C TYR A 190 5.83 -10.15 2.81
N ALA A 191 6.68 -11.10 3.16
CA ALA A 191 8.08 -11.14 2.73
C ALA A 191 8.30 -12.05 1.51
N PHE A 192 7.51 -13.12 1.42
CA PHE A 192 7.58 -14.10 0.32
C PHE A 192 6.15 -14.37 -0.14
N PHE A 193 5.83 -13.87 -1.32
CA PHE A 193 4.50 -14.10 -1.91
C PHE A 193 4.40 -15.54 -2.39
N THR A 194 3.41 -16.25 -1.87
CA THR A 194 3.18 -17.68 -2.14
C THR A 194 1.96 -17.93 -3.01
N GLY A 195 1.14 -16.92 -3.24
CA GLY A 195 -0.05 -16.99 -4.06
C GLY A 195 -0.76 -15.63 -4.15
N GLY A 196 -1.85 -15.61 -4.88
CA GLY A 196 -2.69 -14.43 -5.05
C GLY A 196 -4.17 -14.75 -5.05
N HIS A 197 -4.96 -13.78 -4.61
CA HIS A 197 -6.41 -13.85 -4.53
C HIS A 197 -7.04 -12.62 -5.18
N VAL A 198 -8.29 -12.76 -5.58
CA VAL A 198 -9.07 -11.68 -6.17
C VAL A 198 -10.38 -11.50 -5.39
N TYR A 199 -10.73 -10.25 -5.16
CA TYR A 199 -11.89 -9.87 -4.35
C TYR A 199 -12.63 -8.70 -5.01
N ASP A 200 -13.96 -8.73 -5.00
CA ASP A 200 -14.81 -7.59 -5.36
C ASP A 200 -15.13 -6.79 -4.09
N LEU A 201 -14.54 -5.61 -3.97
CA LEU A 201 -14.70 -4.73 -2.81
C LEU A 201 -16.12 -4.14 -2.70
N ASN A 202 -16.79 -3.91 -3.83
CA ASN A 202 -18.12 -3.33 -3.84
C ASN A 202 -19.18 -4.35 -3.45
N ALA A 203 -19.03 -5.60 -3.91
CA ALA A 203 -19.92 -6.71 -3.56
C ALA A 203 -19.56 -7.38 -2.23
N GLY A 204 -18.35 -7.14 -1.70
CA GLY A 204 -17.82 -7.84 -0.54
C GLY A 204 -17.64 -9.34 -0.79
N THR A 205 -17.20 -9.73 -2.00
CA THR A 205 -17.21 -11.12 -2.45
C THR A 205 -15.83 -11.60 -2.87
N TYR A 206 -15.41 -12.76 -2.36
CA TYR A 206 -14.23 -13.47 -2.84
C TYR A 206 -14.49 -14.04 -4.24
N LEU A 207 -13.62 -13.73 -5.20
CA LEU A 207 -13.75 -14.14 -6.60
C LEU A 207 -12.90 -15.35 -6.98
N GLY A 208 -12.07 -15.86 -6.08
CA GLY A 208 -11.23 -17.02 -6.29
C GLY A 208 -9.74 -16.71 -6.19
N THR A 209 -8.92 -17.71 -6.49
CA THR A 209 -7.48 -17.54 -6.59
C THR A 209 -7.12 -16.73 -7.84
N LEU A 210 -5.96 -16.06 -7.83
CA LEU A 210 -5.50 -15.30 -8.99
C LEU A 210 -5.37 -16.17 -10.26
N PRO A 211 -4.81 -17.38 -10.23
CA PRO A 211 -4.76 -18.25 -11.41
C PRO A 211 -6.15 -18.59 -11.99
N GLU A 212 -7.12 -18.90 -11.14
CA GLU A 212 -8.50 -19.18 -11.58
C GLU A 212 -9.14 -17.94 -12.21
N TRP A 213 -8.99 -16.79 -11.58
CA TRP A 213 -9.55 -15.53 -12.09
C TRP A 213 -8.90 -15.13 -13.42
N VAL A 214 -7.57 -15.25 -13.55
CA VAL A 214 -6.85 -14.96 -14.80
C VAL A 214 -7.30 -15.91 -15.91
N TYR A 215 -7.46 -17.21 -15.60
CA TYR A 215 -7.97 -18.16 -16.59
C TYR A 215 -9.38 -17.80 -17.07
N GLN A 216 -10.28 -17.44 -16.17
CA GLN A 216 -11.67 -17.06 -16.50
C GLN A 216 -11.74 -15.81 -17.37
N HIS A 217 -10.87 -14.83 -17.16
CA HIS A 217 -10.94 -13.52 -17.83
C HIS A 217 -10.05 -13.40 -19.06
N TYR A 218 -8.96 -14.16 -19.12
CA TYR A 218 -7.98 -14.08 -20.21
C TYR A 218 -7.76 -15.40 -20.94
N GLY A 219 -8.30 -16.51 -20.45
CA GLY A 219 -8.10 -17.85 -21.03
C GLY A 219 -6.67 -18.39 -20.88
N ILE A 220 -5.87 -17.81 -19.99
CA ILE A 220 -4.44 -18.10 -19.83
C ILE A 220 -4.18 -18.69 -18.44
N HIS A 221 -3.42 -19.78 -18.37
CA HIS A 221 -2.95 -20.33 -17.10
C HIS A 221 -1.70 -19.62 -16.63
N VAL A 222 -1.71 -19.15 -15.40
CA VAL A 222 -0.53 -18.68 -14.67
C VAL A 222 -0.23 -19.63 -13.50
N PRO A 223 1.03 -19.72 -13.01
CA PRO A 223 1.37 -20.62 -11.89
C PRO A 223 0.61 -20.26 -10.59
N ASP A 224 0.38 -21.26 -9.73
CA ASP A 224 -0.36 -21.08 -8.46
C ASP A 224 0.32 -20.09 -7.50
N SER A 225 1.65 -19.99 -7.54
CA SER A 225 2.43 -19.01 -6.77
C SER A 225 2.42 -17.58 -7.37
N SER A 226 1.51 -17.31 -8.32
CA SER A 226 1.43 -16.01 -9.00
C SER A 226 0.78 -14.95 -8.13
N TRP A 227 1.28 -13.72 -8.24
CA TRP A 227 0.71 -12.53 -7.64
C TRP A 227 0.83 -11.33 -8.59
N VAL A 228 -0.09 -10.36 -8.46
CA VAL A 228 -0.15 -9.17 -9.32
C VAL A 228 0.82 -8.11 -8.81
N ARG A 229 1.59 -7.52 -9.71
CA ARG A 229 2.44 -6.35 -9.44
C ARG A 229 1.78 -5.05 -9.88
N TYR A 230 1.07 -5.09 -10.99
CA TYR A 230 0.48 -3.90 -11.61
C TYR A 230 -0.65 -4.29 -12.55
N MET A 231 -1.70 -3.49 -12.56
CA MET A 231 -2.76 -3.54 -13.56
C MET A 231 -2.84 -2.20 -14.28
N ALA A 232 -2.73 -2.24 -15.61
CA ALA A 232 -2.88 -1.07 -16.44
C ALA A 232 -4.36 -0.73 -16.68
N PRO A 233 -4.72 0.52 -17.00
CA PRO A 233 -6.09 0.94 -17.26
C PRO A 233 -6.78 0.17 -18.40
N ASN A 234 -5.99 -0.33 -19.36
CA ASN A 234 -6.48 -1.15 -20.47
C ASN A 234 -6.67 -2.64 -20.11
N GLY A 235 -6.66 -2.98 -18.82
CA GLY A 235 -6.83 -4.34 -18.33
C GLY A 235 -5.59 -5.24 -18.44
N ARG A 236 -4.44 -4.75 -18.94
CA ARG A 236 -3.20 -5.54 -18.92
C ARG A 236 -2.73 -5.77 -17.49
N LEU A 237 -2.55 -7.05 -17.14
CA LEU A 237 -1.98 -7.44 -15.84
C LEU A 237 -0.50 -7.79 -15.99
N HIS A 238 0.29 -7.33 -15.04
CA HIS A 238 1.67 -7.74 -14.83
C HIS A 238 1.79 -8.38 -13.46
N GLY A 239 2.46 -9.50 -13.40
CA GLY A 239 2.68 -10.21 -12.14
C GLY A 239 4.00 -10.96 -12.13
N TYR A 240 4.20 -11.62 -11.03
CA TYR A 240 5.34 -12.51 -10.81
C TYR A 240 4.83 -13.83 -10.25
N TYR A 241 5.65 -14.86 -10.37
CA TYR A 241 5.49 -16.10 -9.61
C TYR A 241 6.84 -16.51 -9.03
N THR A 242 6.79 -17.25 -7.94
CA THR A 242 7.98 -17.71 -7.24
C THR A 242 8.32 -19.11 -7.71
N VAL A 243 9.59 -19.36 -8.03
CA VAL A 243 10.13 -20.66 -8.38
C VAL A 243 11.42 -20.90 -7.62
N GLU A 244 11.60 -22.11 -7.11
CA GLU A 244 12.86 -22.54 -6.53
C GLU A 244 13.77 -23.10 -7.63
N MET A 245 14.92 -22.49 -7.81
CA MET A 245 15.92 -22.93 -8.80
C MET A 245 17.10 -23.57 -8.09
N ALA A 246 17.42 -24.81 -8.49
CA ALA A 246 18.51 -25.58 -7.90
C ALA A 246 19.85 -24.82 -7.91
N GLY A 247 20.45 -24.65 -6.73
CA GLY A 247 21.73 -23.94 -6.55
C GLY A 247 21.65 -22.39 -6.56
N ILE A 248 20.47 -21.81 -6.81
CA ILE A 248 20.26 -20.36 -6.84
C ILE A 248 19.25 -19.89 -5.77
N GLY A 249 18.37 -20.81 -5.31
CA GLY A 249 17.31 -20.52 -4.36
C GLY A 249 16.04 -19.97 -5.02
N LEU A 250 15.21 -19.27 -4.24
CA LEU A 250 13.95 -18.70 -4.71
C LEU A 250 14.20 -17.56 -5.71
N GLN A 251 13.51 -17.61 -6.84
CA GLN A 251 13.53 -16.58 -7.88
C GLN A 251 12.10 -16.13 -8.20
N HIS A 252 11.96 -14.84 -8.58
CA HIS A 252 10.69 -14.28 -9.04
C HIS A 252 10.76 -14.10 -10.56
N LEU A 253 9.90 -14.83 -11.28
CA LEU A 253 9.78 -14.70 -12.73
C LEU A 253 8.54 -13.88 -13.08
N GLY A 254 8.71 -12.91 -13.99
CA GLY A 254 7.62 -12.04 -14.44
C GLY A 254 6.72 -12.70 -15.47
N TRP A 255 5.44 -12.36 -15.43
CA TRP A 255 4.44 -12.67 -16.47
C TRP A 255 3.58 -11.44 -16.76
N TYR A 256 2.97 -11.43 -17.92
CA TYR A 256 1.93 -10.46 -18.25
C TYR A 256 0.84 -11.11 -19.09
N VAL A 257 -0.37 -10.61 -18.95
CA VAL A 257 -1.51 -10.97 -19.79
C VAL A 257 -2.18 -9.70 -20.30
N THR A 258 -2.71 -9.77 -21.51
CA THR A 258 -3.46 -8.68 -22.14
C THR A 258 -4.85 -9.20 -22.45
N PRO A 259 -5.92 -8.43 -22.21
CA PRO A 259 -7.25 -8.82 -22.65
C PRO A 259 -7.21 -9.23 -24.12
N VAL A 260 -7.87 -10.32 -24.46
CA VAL A 260 -8.07 -10.71 -25.86
C VAL A 260 -9.01 -9.63 -26.43
N GLY A 261 -8.54 -8.86 -27.40
CA GLY A 261 -9.28 -7.74 -27.95
C GLY A 261 -10.68 -8.13 -28.39
N GLU A 262 -11.63 -7.26 -28.07
CA GLU A 262 -12.95 -7.23 -28.71
C GLU A 262 -12.84 -6.90 -30.21
#